data_2f5845ab313766c640fd650a163b7040
#
_entry.id   2f5845ab313766c640fd650a163b7040
#
_cell.length_a   1.000
_cell.length_b   1.000
_cell.length_c   1.000
_cell.angle_alpha   90.00
_cell.angle_beta   90.00
_cell.angle_gamma   90.00
#
_symmetry.space_group_name_H-M   'P 1'
#
loop_
_entity.id
_entity.type
_entity.pdbx_description
1 polymer ?
#
loop_
_entity_poly.entity_id
_entity_poly.type
_entity_poly.pdbx_seq_one_letter_code
_entity_poly.pdbx_strand_id
1 'polypeptide(L)'
;MKLYNYILLLFLKSISLTFFLVGATFANEVKNSATVFMYHKFGVSKYPSTSVTIDQLNSHIEELTKEKYTIKSLNFIIDTIINDGDLPENTIGISVDDADKSFLEVGWPLFKKNNIPVTLFVTTGTISNN
;
A
#
# COMPACT_ATOMS: atom_id res chain seq x y z
N MET A 1 9.80 33.05 -50.46
CA MET A 1 8.72 32.91 -49.45
C MET A 1 8.28 31.45 -49.17
N LYS A 2 8.14 30.58 -50.18
CA LYS A 2 7.70 29.19 -49.99
C LYS A 2 8.73 28.25 -49.31
N LEU A 3 10.03 28.42 -49.57
CA LEU A 3 11.08 27.55 -48.97
C LEU A 3 11.28 27.85 -47.47
N TYR A 4 11.22 29.08 -47.02
CA TYR A 4 11.35 29.46 -45.61
C TYR A 4 10.20 28.87 -44.75
N ASN A 5 8.99 28.92 -45.25
CA ASN A 5 7.82 28.37 -44.56
C ASN A 5 7.93 26.83 -44.45
N TYR A 6 8.53 26.16 -45.42
CA TYR A 6 8.75 24.69 -45.40
C TYR A 6 9.80 24.29 -44.34
N ILE A 7 10.91 25.04 -44.28
CA ILE A 7 11.97 24.80 -43.30
C ILE A 7 11.44 25.06 -41.87
N LEU A 8 10.66 26.15 -41.66
CA LEU A 8 10.04 26.45 -40.36
C LEU A 8 9.06 25.37 -39.91
N LEU A 9 8.27 24.81 -40.84
CA LEU A 9 7.31 23.73 -40.57
C LEU A 9 8.01 22.43 -40.19
N LEU A 10 9.14 22.10 -40.82
CA LEU A 10 9.97 20.92 -40.48
C LEU A 10 10.62 21.09 -39.10
N PHE A 11 11.07 22.32 -38.78
CA PHE A 11 11.66 22.62 -37.45
C PHE A 11 10.63 22.49 -36.32
N LEU A 12 9.41 22.99 -36.53
CA LEU A 12 8.31 22.89 -35.57
C LEU A 12 7.86 21.43 -35.34
N LYS A 13 7.83 20.62 -36.42
CA LYS A 13 7.52 19.17 -36.30
C LYS A 13 8.62 18.40 -35.57
N SER A 14 9.89 18.75 -35.79
CA SER A 14 11.04 18.14 -35.12
C SER A 14 11.01 18.45 -33.60
N ILE A 15 10.71 19.70 -33.20
CA ILE A 15 10.61 20.12 -31.80
C ILE A 15 9.43 19.42 -31.11
N SER A 16 8.28 19.28 -31.78
CA SER A 16 7.11 18.58 -31.25
C SER A 16 7.38 17.09 -31.02
N LEU A 17 8.12 16.43 -31.94
CA LEU A 17 8.46 15.01 -31.82
C LEU A 17 9.47 14.75 -30.70
N THR A 18 10.46 15.63 -30.51
CA THR A 18 11.42 15.53 -29.39
C THR A 18 10.75 15.76 -28.04
N PHE A 19 9.79 16.68 -27.94
CA PHE A 19 9.04 16.91 -26.71
C PHE A 19 8.16 15.71 -26.31
N PHE A 20 7.59 15.01 -27.30
CA PHE A 20 6.80 13.81 -27.07
C PHE A 20 7.66 12.61 -26.61
N LEU A 21 8.87 12.46 -27.14
CA LEU A 21 9.82 11.40 -26.75
C LEU A 21 10.42 11.61 -25.35
N VAL A 22 10.65 12.86 -24.93
CA VAL A 22 11.18 13.17 -23.60
C VAL A 22 10.11 12.97 -22.51
N GLY A 23 8.83 13.20 -22.82
CA GLY A 23 7.72 12.98 -21.87
C GLY A 23 7.46 11.50 -21.52
N ALA A 24 7.93 10.56 -22.34
CA ALA A 24 7.71 9.13 -22.12
C ALA A 24 8.73 8.45 -21.18
N THR A 25 9.79 9.17 -20.77
CA THR A 25 10.90 8.56 -20.01
C THR A 25 10.84 8.76 -18.50
N PHE A 26 9.79 9.37 -17.94
CA PHE A 26 9.69 9.65 -16.49
C PHE A 26 8.63 8.83 -15.75
N ALA A 27 8.11 7.78 -16.35
CA ALA A 27 7.43 6.76 -15.56
C ALA A 27 8.51 5.90 -14.88
N ASN A 28 9.06 6.38 -13.77
CA ASN A 28 9.79 5.51 -12.86
C ASN A 28 8.78 4.48 -12.33
N GLU A 29 8.78 3.29 -12.91
CA GLU A 29 8.13 2.15 -12.27
C GLU A 29 8.81 1.98 -10.92
N VAL A 30 8.07 2.25 -9.84
CA VAL A 30 8.49 1.94 -8.48
C VAL A 30 8.46 0.41 -8.37
N LYS A 31 9.53 -0.23 -8.82
CA LYS A 31 9.74 -1.66 -8.61
C LYS A 31 9.98 -1.91 -7.12
N ASN A 32 9.52 -3.05 -6.64
CA ASN A 32 9.74 -3.49 -5.25
C ASN A 32 9.15 -2.57 -4.18
N SER A 33 7.88 -2.21 -4.31
CA SER A 33 7.16 -1.48 -3.28
C SER A 33 6.04 -2.32 -2.67
N ALA A 34 5.76 -2.06 -1.41
CA ALA A 34 4.59 -2.60 -0.72
C ALA A 34 3.85 -1.47 0.00
N THR A 35 2.54 -1.59 0.10
CA THR A 35 1.72 -0.70 0.94
C THR A 35 1.41 -1.41 2.24
N VAL A 36 1.65 -0.74 3.38
CA VAL A 36 1.29 -1.28 4.70
C VAL A 36 0.10 -0.50 5.25
N PHE A 37 -1.00 -1.20 5.52
CA PHE A 37 -2.14 -0.66 6.25
C PHE A 37 -1.95 -0.89 7.73
N MET A 38 -1.95 0.21 8.51
CA MET A 38 -1.79 0.19 9.94
C MET A 38 -3.13 0.43 10.63
N TYR A 39 -3.50 -0.47 11.55
CA TYR A 39 -4.68 -0.38 12.39
C TYR A 39 -4.29 -0.22 13.86
N HIS A 40 -5.21 0.28 14.70
CA HIS A 40 -5.02 0.34 16.15
C HIS A 40 -6.21 -0.31 16.89
N LYS A 41 -7.43 0.21 16.68
CA LYS A 41 -8.64 -0.22 17.40
C LYS A 41 -9.75 -0.65 16.43
N PHE A 42 -10.64 -1.51 16.89
CA PHE A 42 -11.69 -2.12 16.10
C PHE A 42 -13.05 -2.00 16.78
N GLY A 43 -13.96 -1.23 16.19
CA GLY A 43 -15.32 -1.03 16.71
C GLY A 43 -15.39 -0.18 17.99
N VAL A 44 -14.36 0.58 18.34
CA VAL A 44 -14.32 1.42 19.56
C VAL A 44 -14.71 2.86 19.22
N SER A 45 -15.98 3.19 19.36
CA SER A 45 -16.53 4.51 18.98
C SER A 45 -15.94 5.71 19.76
N LYS A 46 -15.39 5.47 20.94
CA LYS A 46 -14.75 6.52 21.77
C LYS A 46 -13.51 7.13 21.09
N TYR A 47 -12.86 6.42 20.18
CA TYR A 47 -11.62 6.83 19.53
C TYR A 47 -11.75 6.83 18.01
N PRO A 48 -12.58 7.69 17.41
CA PRO A 48 -12.93 7.62 15.99
C PRO A 48 -11.74 7.86 15.04
N SER A 49 -10.69 8.54 15.49
CA SER A 49 -9.48 8.80 14.69
C SER A 49 -8.52 7.61 14.60
N THR A 50 -8.62 6.65 15.51
CA THR A 50 -7.72 5.47 15.60
C THR A 50 -8.47 4.15 15.60
N SER A 51 -9.80 4.18 15.42
CA SER A 51 -10.65 2.99 15.40
C SER A 51 -11.36 2.86 14.06
N VAL A 52 -11.26 1.69 13.45
CA VAL A 52 -12.08 1.30 12.31
C VAL A 52 -13.41 0.72 12.82
N THR A 53 -14.54 1.08 12.18
CA THR A 53 -15.82 0.42 12.47
C THR A 53 -15.83 -1.00 11.91
N ILE A 54 -16.74 -1.85 12.40
CA ILE A 54 -16.88 -3.24 11.90
C ILE A 54 -17.24 -3.24 10.41
N ASP A 55 -18.13 -2.35 9.98
CA ASP A 55 -18.55 -2.25 8.58
C ASP A 55 -17.40 -1.79 7.68
N GLN A 56 -16.61 -0.81 8.15
CA GLN A 56 -15.40 -0.38 7.43
C GLN A 56 -14.38 -1.52 7.33
N LEU A 57 -14.13 -2.25 8.41
CA LEU A 57 -13.21 -3.39 8.40
C LEU A 57 -13.66 -4.48 7.42
N ASN A 58 -14.95 -4.81 7.40
CA ASN A 58 -15.50 -5.77 6.45
C ASN A 58 -15.30 -5.30 5.00
N SER A 59 -15.55 -4.02 4.72
CA SER A 59 -15.34 -3.43 3.39
C SER A 59 -13.85 -3.43 3.00
N HIS A 60 -12.95 -3.16 3.95
CA HIS A 60 -11.50 -3.24 3.71
C HIS A 60 -11.08 -4.69 3.38
N ILE A 61 -11.56 -5.67 4.14
CA ILE A 61 -11.27 -7.09 3.91
C ILE A 61 -11.79 -7.55 2.54
N GLU A 62 -13.02 -7.16 2.19
CA GLU A 62 -13.58 -7.45 0.87
C GLU A 62 -12.73 -6.88 -0.26
N GLU A 63 -12.25 -5.63 -0.13
CA GLU A 63 -11.36 -5.03 -1.12
C GLU A 63 -10.01 -5.75 -1.17
N LEU A 64 -9.39 -6.02 -0.02
CA LEU A 64 -8.07 -6.63 0.09
C LEU A 64 -8.02 -8.07 -0.44
N THR A 65 -9.14 -8.80 -0.39
CA THR A 65 -9.21 -10.19 -0.88
C THR A 65 -9.43 -10.31 -2.39
N LYS A 66 -9.51 -9.18 -3.13
CA LYS A 66 -9.57 -9.22 -4.59
C LYS A 66 -8.25 -9.70 -5.18
N GLU A 67 -8.33 -10.47 -6.27
CA GLU A 67 -7.17 -11.10 -6.94
C GLU A 67 -6.06 -10.13 -7.38
N LYS A 68 -6.38 -8.84 -7.52
CA LYS A 68 -5.41 -7.81 -7.89
C LYS A 68 -4.37 -7.50 -6.81
N TYR A 69 -4.59 -7.93 -5.57
CA TYR A 69 -3.69 -7.68 -4.45
C TYR A 69 -2.98 -8.94 -3.98
N THR A 70 -1.73 -8.80 -3.57
CA THR A 70 -0.92 -9.87 -2.97
C THR A 70 -0.65 -9.54 -1.52
N ILE A 71 -1.41 -10.17 -0.59
CA ILE A 71 -1.23 -9.90 0.84
C ILE A 71 -0.09 -10.77 1.37
N LYS A 72 0.89 -10.15 2.00
CA LYS A 72 2.07 -10.80 2.60
C LYS A 72 2.27 -10.35 4.05
N SER A 73 2.94 -11.20 4.85
CA SER A 73 3.38 -10.78 6.18
C SER A 73 4.45 -9.69 6.09
N LEU A 74 4.56 -8.82 7.10
CA LEU A 74 5.63 -7.81 7.12
C LEU A 74 7.02 -8.44 7.12
N ASN A 75 7.19 -9.58 7.78
CA ASN A 75 8.47 -10.30 7.73
C ASN A 75 8.85 -10.67 6.30
N PHE A 76 7.91 -11.25 5.52
CA PHE A 76 8.18 -11.56 4.12
C PHE A 76 8.56 -10.31 3.31
N ILE A 77 7.82 -9.21 3.49
CA ILE A 77 8.06 -7.95 2.77
C ILE A 77 9.46 -7.40 3.12
N ILE A 78 9.78 -7.33 4.41
CA ILE A 78 11.05 -6.79 4.91
C ILE A 78 12.22 -7.68 4.46
N ASP A 79 12.11 -8.99 4.64
CA ASP A 79 13.15 -9.93 4.24
C ASP A 79 13.42 -9.89 2.73
N THR A 80 12.36 -9.76 1.92
CA THR A 80 12.50 -9.63 0.46
C THR A 80 13.25 -8.36 0.09
N ILE A 81 12.90 -7.21 0.69
CA ILE A 81 13.55 -5.92 0.41
C ILE A 81 15.01 -5.90 0.88
N ILE A 82 15.30 -6.42 2.09
CA ILE A 82 16.67 -6.42 2.64
C ILE A 82 17.61 -7.31 1.81
N ASN A 83 17.09 -8.38 1.22
CA ASN A 83 17.87 -9.30 0.40
C ASN A 83 17.82 -8.97 -1.10
N ASP A 84 17.46 -7.74 -1.48
CA ASP A 84 17.35 -7.29 -2.87
C ASP A 84 16.47 -8.21 -3.76
N GLY A 85 15.48 -8.88 -3.15
CA GLY A 85 14.52 -9.74 -3.85
C GLY A 85 13.38 -8.95 -4.48
N ASP A 86 12.58 -9.62 -5.32
CA ASP A 86 11.44 -9.02 -6.00
C ASP A 86 10.14 -9.29 -5.23
N LEU A 87 9.44 -8.22 -4.84
CA LEU A 87 8.09 -8.30 -4.30
C LEU A 87 7.08 -8.55 -5.44
N PRO A 88 6.06 -9.38 -5.20
CA PRO A 88 4.91 -9.47 -6.10
C PRO A 88 4.26 -8.10 -6.33
N GLU A 89 3.65 -7.92 -7.50
CA GLU A 89 2.89 -6.70 -7.78
C GLU A 89 1.75 -6.50 -6.79
N ASN A 90 1.45 -5.25 -6.48
CA ASN A 90 0.41 -4.84 -5.55
C ASN A 90 0.52 -5.52 -4.17
N THR A 91 1.77 -5.70 -3.69
CA THR A 91 2.01 -6.29 -2.36
C THR A 91 1.48 -5.40 -1.25
N ILE A 92 0.68 -5.99 -0.36
CA ILE A 92 0.09 -5.34 0.81
C ILE A 92 0.50 -6.08 2.08
N GLY A 93 0.90 -5.31 3.09
CA GLY A 93 1.09 -5.77 4.46
C GLY A 93 0.03 -5.19 5.40
N ILE A 94 -0.27 -5.91 6.49
CA ILE A 94 -1.17 -5.42 7.54
C ILE A 94 -0.42 -5.41 8.87
N SER A 95 -0.46 -4.27 9.56
CA SER A 95 0.00 -4.13 10.93
C SER A 95 -1.14 -3.68 11.86
N VAL A 96 -1.01 -4.04 13.12
CA VAL A 96 -1.86 -3.56 14.21
C VAL A 96 -0.96 -3.10 15.34
N ASP A 97 -1.14 -1.86 15.77
CA ASP A 97 -0.34 -1.25 16.82
C ASP A 97 -1.08 -1.31 18.18
N ASP A 98 -0.32 -1.14 19.26
CA ASP A 98 -0.74 -1.07 20.66
C ASP A 98 -1.31 -2.36 21.28
N ALA A 99 -1.61 -3.38 20.52
CA ALA A 99 -2.23 -4.62 21.01
C ALA A 99 -3.51 -4.38 21.83
N ASP A 100 -4.35 -3.41 21.39
CA ASP A 100 -5.63 -3.13 22.04
C ASP A 100 -6.54 -4.37 22.07
N LYS A 101 -7.29 -4.57 23.17
CA LYS A 101 -8.17 -5.72 23.36
C LYS A 101 -9.16 -5.90 22.20
N SER A 102 -9.62 -4.82 21.58
CA SER A 102 -10.54 -4.87 20.44
C SER A 102 -9.95 -5.57 19.22
N PHE A 103 -8.61 -5.59 19.07
CA PHE A 103 -7.97 -6.43 18.05
C PHE A 103 -8.25 -7.91 18.27
N LEU A 104 -8.02 -8.40 19.48
CA LEU A 104 -8.24 -9.81 19.80
C LEU A 104 -9.73 -10.21 19.68
N GLU A 105 -10.64 -9.34 20.10
CA GLU A 105 -12.09 -9.61 20.16
C GLU A 105 -12.81 -9.43 18.83
N VAL A 106 -12.35 -8.48 18.00
CA VAL A 106 -13.04 -8.08 16.76
C VAL A 106 -12.14 -8.25 15.53
N GLY A 107 -10.97 -7.63 15.51
CA GLY A 107 -10.09 -7.58 14.33
C GLY A 107 -9.53 -8.95 13.96
N TRP A 108 -8.92 -9.65 14.92
CA TRP A 108 -8.26 -10.93 14.69
C TRP A 108 -9.18 -12.02 14.13
N PRO A 109 -10.40 -12.25 14.65
CA PRO A 109 -11.32 -13.24 14.07
C PRO A 109 -11.62 -12.98 12.60
N LEU A 110 -11.76 -11.72 12.18
CA LEU A 110 -12.07 -11.36 10.80
C LEU A 110 -10.85 -11.54 9.88
N PHE A 111 -9.66 -11.11 10.29
CA PHE A 111 -8.45 -11.34 9.51
C PHE A 111 -8.13 -12.83 9.38
N LYS A 112 -8.23 -13.59 10.48
CA LYS A 112 -8.00 -15.04 10.50
C LYS A 112 -8.96 -15.80 9.57
N LYS A 113 -10.25 -15.47 9.61
CA LYS A 113 -11.28 -16.08 8.74
C LYS A 113 -10.95 -15.92 7.26
N ASN A 114 -10.30 -14.82 6.88
CA ASN A 114 -9.95 -14.50 5.51
C ASN A 114 -8.49 -14.83 5.17
N ASN A 115 -7.77 -15.57 6.03
CA ASN A 115 -6.36 -15.92 5.86
C ASN A 115 -5.43 -14.73 5.60
N ILE A 116 -5.75 -13.56 6.17
CA ILE A 116 -4.96 -12.35 6.06
C ILE A 116 -3.88 -12.34 7.14
N PRO A 117 -2.58 -12.38 6.80
CA PRO A 117 -1.51 -12.27 7.77
C PRO A 117 -1.46 -10.87 8.38
N VAL A 118 -1.30 -10.80 9.70
CA VAL A 118 -1.20 -9.55 10.46
C VAL A 118 0.04 -9.57 11.32
N THR A 119 0.77 -8.45 11.37
CA THR A 119 1.85 -8.23 12.33
C THR A 119 1.36 -7.35 13.47
N LEU A 120 1.44 -7.86 14.69
CA LEU A 120 1.05 -7.13 15.90
C LEU A 120 2.27 -6.47 16.55
N PHE A 121 2.23 -5.15 16.72
CA PHE A 121 3.21 -4.39 17.49
C PHE A 121 2.67 -4.13 18.89
N VAL A 122 3.38 -4.66 19.89
CA VAL A 122 2.95 -4.62 21.28
C VAL A 122 3.63 -3.48 22.03
N THR A 123 2.84 -2.58 22.63
CA THR A 123 3.36 -1.53 23.50
C THR A 123 3.67 -2.12 24.88
N THR A 124 4.94 -2.38 25.17
CA THR A 124 5.37 -3.06 26.40
C THR A 124 5.28 -2.16 27.64
N GLY A 125 5.31 -0.83 27.49
CA GLY A 125 5.23 0.11 28.62
C GLY A 125 3.91 0.12 29.39
N THR A 126 2.84 -0.47 28.82
CA THR A 126 1.52 -0.60 29.46
C THR A 126 1.31 -1.95 30.16
N ILE A 127 2.27 -2.88 30.04
CA ILE A 127 2.21 -4.16 30.70
C ILE A 127 2.58 -3.94 32.17
N SER A 128 1.57 -3.86 33.05
CA SER A 128 1.81 -3.80 34.50
C SER A 128 2.29 -5.18 34.98
N ASN A 129 3.41 -5.20 35.68
CA ASN A 129 3.81 -6.37 36.46
C ASN A 129 2.86 -6.47 37.67
N ASN A 130 1.76 -7.21 37.54
CA ASN A 130 0.94 -7.63 38.68
C ASN A 130 1.48 -8.94 39.23
#